data_2397aa7306393574d890822618f799ef
#
_entry.id   2397aa7306393574d890822618f799ef
#
_cell.length_a   1.000
_cell.length_b   1.000
_cell.length_c   1.000
_cell.angle_alpha   90.00
_cell.angle_beta   90.00
_cell.angle_gamma   90.00
#
_symmetry.space_group_name_H-M   'P 1'
#
loop_
_entity.id
_entity.type
_entity.pdbx_description
1 polymer ?
#
loop_
_entity_poly.entity_id
_entity_poly.type
_entity_poly.pdbx_seq_one_letter_code
_entity_poly.pdbx_strand_id
1 'polypeptide(L)'
;MSLTTPNSVSDVFHRTKDDKTVEDLMDNYRHSVDNGILKVMSKMGISTLQSYKGAQIFEAFGLHSDVVDKCFSGTASRVQGTTFDLLAMDVFELHERGWPSRETIIPPGMPESGEYHWRDGGEAHINDPAGIANLQDAVREKNQTAFDAYTKNANDQCRAVHLRGLLEFRYETATAIPIDQVEPWNEIVRRFVTGAMSYGSISMESHSTLAVAMNRLGGKSNTGEGGEDAERSNILPNGDTMRSAIKQVASGRFGVTSNYLADADELQIKMAQGAKPGEGGELPGHKVSTSIARTRHSTTGVGLISPPPHHDIYSIEDLKQLIYDLKCSNPRSRVSVKLVSEVGVGIVASGVAKAKADHILISGHDGGTGASRWTGIKYAGLPWELGLAETHQTLVLNDLRGRVTVQTDGQLRTGRDVAIACLLGAEEWGFATAPLIAMGCIMMRKCHREFVLI
;
A
#
# COMPACT_ATOMS: atom_id res chain seq x y z
N MET A 1 -23.14 -5.70 -16.65
CA MET A 1 -23.56 -7.02 -16.16
C MET A 1 -24.75 -6.83 -15.24
N SER A 2 -25.90 -7.36 -15.59
CA SER A 2 -27.11 -7.22 -14.78
C SER A 2 -27.09 -8.26 -13.66
N LEU A 3 -26.54 -7.89 -12.53
CA LEU A 3 -26.69 -8.64 -11.27
C LEU A 3 -28.10 -8.50 -10.66
N THR A 4 -29.00 -7.87 -11.38
CA THR A 4 -30.37 -7.60 -10.93
C THR A 4 -31.36 -8.51 -11.65
N THR A 5 -31.11 -9.82 -11.60
CA THR A 5 -32.24 -10.72 -11.88
C THR A 5 -33.15 -10.74 -10.65
N PRO A 6 -34.46 -10.73 -10.81
CA PRO A 6 -35.39 -10.84 -9.67
C PRO A 6 -35.07 -11.99 -8.71
N ASN A 7 -34.48 -13.06 -9.23
CA ASN A 7 -34.10 -14.23 -8.45
C ASN A 7 -32.95 -13.95 -7.44
N SER A 8 -31.91 -13.19 -7.83
CA SER A 8 -30.81 -12.86 -6.90
C SER A 8 -31.27 -11.94 -5.77
N VAL A 9 -32.20 -11.03 -6.04
CA VAL A 9 -32.80 -10.15 -5.01
C VAL A 9 -33.74 -10.96 -4.13
N SER A 10 -34.52 -11.88 -4.71
CA SER A 10 -35.40 -12.79 -3.97
C SER A 10 -34.63 -13.68 -3.00
N ASP A 11 -33.46 -14.20 -3.41
CA ASP A 11 -32.60 -15.04 -2.56
C ASP A 11 -32.02 -14.25 -1.36
N VAL A 12 -31.71 -12.98 -1.55
CA VAL A 12 -31.29 -12.08 -0.44
C VAL A 12 -32.46 -11.80 0.49
N PHE A 13 -33.66 -11.60 -0.05
CA PHE A 13 -34.90 -11.39 0.72
C PHE A 13 -35.20 -12.55 1.69
N HIS A 14 -35.06 -13.79 1.25
CA HIS A 14 -35.29 -14.96 2.11
C HIS A 14 -34.25 -15.14 3.22
N ARG A 15 -33.16 -14.39 3.21
CA ARG A 15 -32.08 -14.46 4.21
C ARG A 15 -32.04 -13.30 5.16
N THR A 16 -32.65 -12.18 4.79
CA THR A 16 -32.77 -11.02 5.70
C THR A 16 -33.94 -11.26 6.64
N LYS A 17 -33.69 -11.20 7.95
CA LYS A 17 -34.73 -11.21 8.98
C LYS A 17 -35.48 -9.86 9.07
N ASP A 18 -35.20 -8.93 8.15
CA ASP A 18 -35.81 -7.62 8.10
C ASP A 18 -37.10 -7.67 7.27
N ASP A 19 -38.13 -6.91 7.66
CA ASP A 19 -39.42 -6.77 6.95
C ASP A 19 -39.31 -5.97 5.65
N LYS A 20 -38.24 -6.12 4.87
CA LYS A 20 -37.98 -5.41 3.62
C LYS A 20 -38.61 -6.13 2.44
N THR A 21 -39.21 -5.38 1.55
CA THR A 21 -39.75 -5.92 0.29
C THR A 21 -38.64 -6.13 -0.75
N VAL A 22 -38.92 -6.85 -1.82
CA VAL A 22 -37.99 -7.01 -2.97
C VAL A 22 -37.67 -5.65 -3.58
N GLU A 23 -38.65 -4.78 -3.69
CA GLU A 23 -38.52 -3.41 -4.19
C GLU A 23 -37.56 -2.60 -3.30
N ASP A 24 -37.68 -2.71 -1.96
CA ASP A 24 -36.75 -2.04 -1.03
C ASP A 24 -35.30 -2.51 -1.22
N LEU A 25 -35.09 -3.80 -1.48
CA LEU A 25 -33.75 -4.36 -1.71
C LEU A 25 -33.18 -3.90 -3.06
N MET A 26 -33.99 -3.81 -4.09
CA MET A 26 -33.59 -3.26 -5.40
C MET A 26 -33.24 -1.78 -5.30
N ASP A 27 -34.03 -0.99 -4.58
CA ASP A 27 -33.75 0.41 -4.34
C ASP A 27 -32.49 0.62 -3.50
N ASN A 28 -32.26 -0.19 -2.47
CA ASN A 28 -31.03 -0.16 -1.68
C ASN A 28 -29.79 -0.48 -2.54
N TYR A 29 -29.90 -1.45 -3.45
CA TYR A 29 -28.82 -1.78 -4.38
C TYR A 29 -28.54 -0.61 -5.33
N ARG A 30 -29.58 -0.06 -5.98
CA ARG A 30 -29.44 1.11 -6.87
C ARG A 30 -28.80 2.29 -6.14
N HIS A 31 -29.30 2.63 -4.95
CA HIS A 31 -28.78 3.71 -4.14
C HIS A 31 -27.28 3.49 -3.73
N SER A 32 -26.90 2.27 -3.46
CA SER A 32 -25.51 1.91 -3.16
C SER A 32 -24.58 2.11 -4.36
N VAL A 33 -25.04 1.76 -5.56
CA VAL A 33 -24.32 1.99 -6.82
C VAL A 33 -24.18 3.49 -7.11
N ASP A 34 -25.28 4.24 -6.98
CA ASP A 34 -25.29 5.69 -7.18
C ASP A 34 -24.32 6.40 -6.23
N ASN A 35 -24.32 6.04 -4.96
CA ASN A 35 -23.38 6.57 -3.96
C ASN A 35 -21.93 6.22 -4.30
N GLY A 36 -21.68 5.02 -4.82
CA GLY A 36 -20.36 4.59 -5.29
C GLY A 36 -19.85 5.48 -6.44
N ILE A 37 -20.68 5.69 -7.45
CA ILE A 37 -20.35 6.54 -8.61
C ILE A 37 -20.12 7.99 -8.16
N LEU A 38 -21.03 8.57 -7.38
CA LEU A 38 -20.92 9.93 -6.86
C LEU A 38 -19.64 10.12 -6.05
N LYS A 39 -19.27 9.13 -5.24
CA LYS A 39 -18.03 9.15 -4.47
C LYS A 39 -16.78 9.22 -5.36
N VAL A 40 -16.71 8.40 -6.41
CA VAL A 40 -15.60 8.40 -7.36
C VAL A 40 -15.53 9.71 -8.11
N MET A 41 -16.65 10.18 -8.65
CA MET A 41 -16.74 11.46 -9.36
C MET A 41 -16.29 12.64 -8.48
N SER A 42 -16.78 12.68 -7.23
CA SER A 42 -16.39 13.70 -6.26
C SER A 42 -14.88 13.73 -5.99
N LYS A 43 -14.26 12.57 -5.82
CA LYS A 43 -12.81 12.46 -5.60
C LYS A 43 -11.98 12.88 -6.79
N MET A 44 -12.51 12.71 -8.00
CA MET A 44 -11.85 13.10 -9.25
C MET A 44 -12.18 14.52 -9.68
N GLY A 45 -13.00 15.23 -8.93
CA GLY A 45 -13.42 16.58 -9.27
C GLY A 45 -14.33 16.63 -10.51
N ILE A 46 -15.03 15.54 -10.84
CA ILE A 46 -15.95 15.44 -11.98
C ILE A 46 -17.38 15.70 -11.50
N SER A 47 -18.02 16.72 -12.03
CA SER A 47 -19.34 17.19 -11.58
C SER A 47 -20.52 16.59 -12.35
N THR A 48 -20.30 16.03 -13.55
CA THR A 48 -21.36 15.48 -14.38
C THR A 48 -21.05 14.05 -14.83
N LEU A 49 -22.07 13.22 -14.92
CA LEU A 49 -21.94 11.84 -15.39
C LEU A 49 -21.42 11.76 -16.82
N GLN A 50 -21.82 12.70 -17.69
CA GLN A 50 -21.35 12.78 -19.06
C GLN A 50 -19.84 13.00 -19.15
N SER A 51 -19.29 13.84 -18.28
CA SER A 51 -17.84 14.07 -18.21
C SER A 51 -17.08 12.87 -17.60
N TYR A 52 -17.74 12.04 -16.80
CA TYR A 52 -17.17 10.82 -16.24
C TYR A 52 -17.09 9.70 -17.29
N LYS A 53 -18.12 9.57 -18.17
CA LYS A 53 -18.13 8.57 -19.24
C LYS A 53 -17.01 8.84 -20.24
N GLY A 54 -16.12 7.85 -20.42
CA GLY A 54 -14.98 7.95 -21.34
C GLY A 54 -13.89 8.95 -20.93
N ALA A 55 -13.82 9.32 -19.66
CA ALA A 55 -12.90 10.34 -19.15
C ALA A 55 -11.41 9.94 -19.18
N GLN A 56 -11.04 8.73 -19.54
CA GLN A 56 -9.65 8.23 -19.63
C GLN A 56 -8.78 8.52 -18.40
N ILE A 57 -9.40 8.43 -17.21
CA ILE A 57 -8.78 8.70 -15.92
C ILE A 57 -8.15 7.45 -15.29
N PHE A 58 -8.24 6.32 -15.96
CA PHE A 58 -7.71 5.03 -15.56
C PHE A 58 -6.60 4.59 -16.51
N GLU A 59 -5.70 3.77 -16.00
CA GLU A 59 -4.74 3.01 -16.79
C GLU A 59 -5.27 1.59 -17.00
N ALA A 60 -5.15 1.05 -18.22
CA ALA A 60 -5.42 -0.35 -18.49
C ALA A 60 -4.19 -1.18 -18.08
N PHE A 61 -4.40 -2.16 -17.23
CA PHE A 61 -3.36 -3.03 -16.73
C PHE A 61 -3.70 -4.49 -17.02
N GLY A 62 -2.82 -5.20 -17.72
CA GLY A 62 -3.00 -6.61 -18.02
C GLY A 62 -4.08 -6.92 -19.06
N LEU A 63 -4.43 -5.98 -19.93
CA LEU A 63 -5.29 -6.20 -21.07
C LEU A 63 -4.48 -6.21 -22.37
N HIS A 64 -4.78 -7.16 -23.28
CA HIS A 64 -4.17 -7.23 -24.60
C HIS A 64 -4.46 -5.96 -25.41
N SER A 65 -3.56 -5.57 -26.30
CA SER A 65 -3.72 -4.37 -27.15
C SER A 65 -5.05 -4.37 -27.93
N ASP A 66 -5.47 -5.51 -28.48
CA ASP A 66 -6.73 -5.60 -29.24
C ASP A 66 -7.96 -5.25 -28.39
N VAL A 67 -7.92 -5.56 -27.09
CA VAL A 67 -8.98 -5.19 -26.15
C VAL A 67 -8.93 -3.70 -25.85
N VAL A 68 -7.73 -3.17 -25.61
CA VAL A 68 -7.54 -1.74 -25.33
C VAL A 68 -7.93 -0.89 -26.53
N ASP A 69 -7.44 -1.21 -27.72
CA ASP A 69 -7.71 -0.44 -28.95
C ASP A 69 -9.19 -0.43 -29.32
N LYS A 70 -9.89 -1.53 -29.08
CA LYS A 70 -11.30 -1.67 -29.42
C LYS A 70 -12.26 -1.10 -28.37
N CYS A 71 -11.95 -1.29 -27.08
CA CYS A 71 -12.87 -0.96 -25.99
C CYS A 71 -12.45 0.24 -25.15
N PHE A 72 -11.15 0.56 -25.13
CA PHE A 72 -10.56 1.59 -24.28
C PHE A 72 -9.58 2.49 -25.07
N SER A 73 -9.96 2.83 -26.30
CA SER A 73 -9.11 3.60 -27.22
C SER A 73 -8.58 4.86 -26.56
N GLY A 74 -7.26 5.05 -26.64
CA GLY A 74 -6.57 6.19 -26.00
C GLY A 74 -6.23 6.03 -24.52
N THR A 75 -6.65 4.92 -23.88
CA THR A 75 -6.28 4.62 -22.50
C THR A 75 -4.82 4.14 -22.43
N ALA A 76 -4.03 4.68 -21.51
CA ALA A 76 -2.66 4.25 -21.32
C ALA A 76 -2.60 2.77 -20.87
N SER A 77 -1.71 1.99 -21.49
CA SER A 77 -1.46 0.60 -21.12
C SER A 77 0.03 0.28 -21.27
N ARG A 78 0.65 -0.20 -20.22
CA ARG A 78 2.09 -0.56 -20.19
C ARG A 78 2.33 -2.06 -20.12
N VAL A 79 1.33 -2.84 -19.72
CA VAL A 79 1.40 -4.28 -19.56
C VAL A 79 0.25 -4.93 -20.29
N GLN A 80 0.58 -5.72 -21.31
CA GLN A 80 -0.39 -6.55 -22.03
C GLN A 80 -0.72 -7.80 -21.23
N GLY A 81 -1.83 -8.46 -21.57
CA GLY A 81 -2.26 -9.69 -20.90
C GLY A 81 -3.52 -10.28 -21.52
N THR A 82 -4.63 -10.22 -20.81
CA THR A 82 -5.88 -10.90 -21.08
C THR A 82 -6.49 -10.51 -22.44
N THR A 83 -6.74 -11.52 -23.27
CA THR A 83 -7.40 -11.39 -24.57
C THR A 83 -8.92 -11.48 -24.43
N PHE A 84 -9.65 -11.19 -25.52
CA PHE A 84 -11.12 -11.39 -25.56
C PHE A 84 -11.53 -12.85 -25.26
N ASP A 85 -10.74 -13.82 -25.69
CA ASP A 85 -11.05 -15.24 -25.44
C ASP A 85 -10.96 -15.57 -23.95
N LEU A 86 -9.93 -15.09 -23.25
CA LEU A 86 -9.80 -15.29 -21.82
C LEU A 86 -10.89 -14.56 -21.03
N LEU A 87 -11.27 -13.34 -21.44
CA LEU A 87 -12.40 -12.62 -20.84
C LEU A 87 -13.72 -13.37 -21.03
N ALA A 88 -13.90 -13.99 -22.21
CA ALA A 88 -15.08 -14.81 -22.48
C ALA A 88 -15.11 -16.07 -21.62
N MET A 89 -13.97 -16.71 -21.40
CA MET A 89 -13.86 -17.87 -20.50
C MET A 89 -14.29 -17.52 -19.06
N ASP A 90 -13.80 -16.41 -18.51
CA ASP A 90 -14.20 -15.93 -17.18
C ASP A 90 -15.72 -15.70 -17.08
N VAL A 91 -16.31 -15.12 -18.13
CA VAL A 91 -17.76 -14.90 -18.20
C VAL A 91 -18.53 -16.21 -18.26
N PHE A 92 -18.05 -17.18 -19.06
CA PHE A 92 -18.68 -18.51 -19.15
C PHE A 92 -18.59 -19.27 -17.83
N GLU A 93 -17.46 -19.22 -17.14
CA GLU A 93 -17.31 -19.86 -15.84
C GLU A 93 -18.28 -19.27 -14.79
N LEU A 94 -18.41 -17.94 -14.75
CA LEU A 94 -19.40 -17.29 -13.89
C LEU A 94 -20.83 -17.64 -14.26
N HIS A 95 -21.12 -17.76 -15.58
CA HIS A 95 -22.44 -18.18 -16.06
C HIS A 95 -22.75 -19.61 -15.64
N GLU A 96 -21.81 -20.55 -15.80
CA GLU A 96 -21.99 -21.95 -15.42
C GLU A 96 -22.21 -22.12 -13.93
N ARG A 97 -21.53 -21.34 -13.10
CA ARG A 97 -21.78 -21.29 -11.64
C ARG A 97 -23.19 -20.78 -11.31
N GLY A 98 -23.70 -19.80 -12.06
CA GLY A 98 -25.04 -19.25 -11.88
C GLY A 98 -26.16 -20.11 -12.43
N TRP A 99 -25.90 -20.84 -13.52
CA TRP A 99 -26.85 -21.73 -14.23
C TRP A 99 -26.19 -23.09 -14.54
N PRO A 100 -25.99 -23.93 -13.52
CA PRO A 100 -25.39 -25.25 -13.72
C PRO A 100 -26.30 -26.12 -14.62
N SER A 101 -25.67 -26.90 -15.49
CA SER A 101 -26.38 -27.78 -16.44
C SER A 101 -27.13 -28.95 -15.80
N ARG A 102 -26.90 -29.20 -14.51
CA ARG A 102 -27.59 -30.19 -13.68
C ARG A 102 -28.15 -29.54 -12.45
N GLU A 103 -29.30 -30.00 -11.94
CA GLU A 103 -29.78 -29.62 -10.60
C GLU A 103 -28.76 -30.06 -9.54
N THR A 104 -27.85 -29.22 -9.25
CA THR A 104 -26.98 -29.33 -8.08
C THR A 104 -27.72 -28.74 -6.89
N ILE A 105 -27.68 -29.43 -5.76
CA ILE A 105 -28.16 -28.88 -4.48
C ILE A 105 -27.25 -27.68 -4.20
N ILE A 106 -27.73 -26.50 -4.56
CA ILE A 106 -27.02 -25.24 -4.21
C ILE A 106 -27.11 -25.11 -2.69
N PRO A 107 -26.00 -25.08 -1.97
CA PRO A 107 -26.04 -24.89 -0.53
C PRO A 107 -26.84 -23.61 -0.22
N PRO A 108 -27.72 -23.61 0.79
CA PRO A 108 -28.50 -22.44 1.16
C PRO A 108 -27.56 -21.40 1.78
N GLY A 109 -26.91 -20.61 0.97
CA GLY A 109 -25.98 -19.57 1.39
C GLY A 109 -25.13 -19.12 0.21
N MET A 110 -25.00 -17.79 -0.02
CA MET A 110 -23.92 -17.29 -0.87
C MET A 110 -22.60 -17.73 -0.23
N PRO A 111 -21.67 -18.36 -0.98
CA PRO A 111 -20.37 -18.69 -0.45
C PRO A 111 -19.68 -17.39 0.00
N GLU A 112 -19.14 -17.36 1.21
CA GLU A 112 -18.25 -16.28 1.61
C GLU A 112 -16.99 -16.40 0.77
N SER A 113 -16.70 -15.38 -0.04
CA SER A 113 -15.59 -15.40 -0.99
C SER A 113 -14.21 -15.51 -0.30
N GLY A 114 -14.14 -15.18 0.98
CA GLY A 114 -12.87 -15.12 1.71
C GLY A 114 -11.97 -13.94 1.31
N GLU A 115 -12.44 -13.02 0.48
CA GLU A 115 -11.64 -11.92 -0.05
C GLU A 115 -11.08 -10.98 1.04
N TYR A 116 -11.88 -10.65 2.04
CA TYR A 116 -11.46 -9.72 3.10
C TYR A 116 -10.72 -10.41 4.25
N HIS A 117 -11.25 -11.52 4.72
CA HIS A 117 -10.62 -12.42 5.67
C HIS A 117 -10.40 -13.77 5.01
N TRP A 118 -9.22 -14.33 5.18
CA TRP A 118 -8.94 -15.65 4.66
C TRP A 118 -9.98 -16.69 5.14
N ARG A 119 -10.43 -17.55 4.22
CA ARG A 119 -11.31 -18.69 4.49
C ARG A 119 -10.78 -19.91 3.74
N ASP A 120 -10.91 -21.06 4.36
CA ASP A 120 -10.60 -22.32 3.69
C ASP A 120 -11.54 -22.50 2.49
N GLY A 121 -10.98 -22.85 1.33
CA GLY A 121 -11.72 -22.93 0.07
C GLY A 121 -12.16 -21.58 -0.55
N GLY A 122 -11.78 -20.45 0.04
CA GLY A 122 -12.02 -19.10 -0.49
C GLY A 122 -10.86 -18.56 -1.31
N GLU A 123 -10.85 -17.24 -1.50
CA GLU A 123 -9.80 -16.50 -2.23
C GLU A 123 -8.42 -16.73 -1.61
N ALA A 124 -7.42 -16.94 -2.45
CA ALA A 124 -6.04 -17.08 -2.02
C ALA A 124 -5.45 -15.75 -1.52
N HIS A 125 -4.82 -15.77 -0.36
CA HIS A 125 -4.16 -14.59 0.22
C HIS A 125 -2.65 -14.75 0.18
N ILE A 126 -1.93 -13.68 -0.21
CA ILE A 126 -0.45 -13.67 -0.23
C ILE A 126 0.18 -13.78 1.17
N ASN A 127 -0.57 -13.46 2.22
CA ASN A 127 -0.21 -13.69 3.62
C ASN A 127 -1.21 -14.69 4.19
N ASP A 128 -1.12 -15.93 3.77
CA ASP A 128 -1.96 -17.04 4.20
C ASP A 128 -1.55 -17.57 5.60
N PRO A 129 -2.38 -18.37 6.25
CA PRO A 129 -2.07 -18.92 7.58
C PRO A 129 -0.76 -19.69 7.64
N ALA A 130 -0.40 -20.44 6.60
CA ALA A 130 0.84 -21.20 6.54
C ALA A 130 2.07 -20.29 6.48
N GLY A 131 2.03 -19.25 5.64
CA GLY A 131 3.09 -18.25 5.55
C GLY A 131 3.25 -17.48 6.87
N ILE A 132 2.15 -17.10 7.51
CA ILE A 132 2.16 -16.42 8.82
C ILE A 132 2.80 -17.31 9.89
N ALA A 133 2.36 -18.56 10.00
CA ALA A 133 2.86 -19.51 11.00
C ALA A 133 4.36 -19.78 10.80
N ASN A 134 4.78 -20.05 9.56
CA ASN A 134 6.18 -20.33 9.25
C ASN A 134 7.09 -19.12 9.55
N LEU A 135 6.67 -17.88 9.24
CA LEU A 135 7.49 -16.72 9.57
C LEU A 135 7.59 -16.50 11.08
N GLN A 136 6.51 -16.68 11.83
CA GLN A 136 6.52 -16.55 13.29
C GLN A 136 7.36 -17.63 13.97
N ASP A 137 7.27 -18.88 13.51
CA ASP A 137 8.09 -19.98 14.01
C ASP A 137 9.59 -19.73 13.72
N ALA A 138 9.89 -19.34 12.49
CA ALA A 138 11.25 -18.97 12.08
C ALA A 138 11.89 -17.91 13.00
N VAL A 139 11.12 -16.87 13.34
CA VAL A 139 11.61 -15.76 14.17
C VAL A 139 11.71 -16.15 15.66
N ARG A 140 10.70 -16.83 16.21
CA ARG A 140 10.63 -17.16 17.63
C ARG A 140 11.60 -18.26 18.02
N GLU A 141 11.64 -19.31 17.22
CA GLU A 141 12.45 -20.52 17.50
C GLU A 141 13.77 -20.54 16.74
N LYS A 142 14.08 -19.48 15.94
CA LYS A 142 15.25 -19.45 15.04
C LYS A 142 15.30 -20.66 14.09
N ASN A 143 14.11 -21.09 13.64
CA ASN A 143 13.93 -22.29 12.84
C ASN A 143 14.19 -22.00 11.36
N GLN A 144 15.36 -22.44 10.86
CA GLN A 144 15.74 -22.25 9.46
C GLN A 144 14.81 -22.98 8.50
N THR A 145 14.33 -24.18 8.85
CA THR A 145 13.40 -24.95 8.01
C THR A 145 12.06 -24.20 7.82
N ALA A 146 11.56 -23.57 8.87
CA ALA A 146 10.36 -22.74 8.80
C ALA A 146 10.59 -21.49 7.96
N PHE A 147 11.78 -20.88 8.05
CA PHE A 147 12.15 -19.74 7.20
C PHE A 147 12.23 -20.11 5.72
N ASP A 148 12.82 -21.28 5.40
CA ASP A 148 12.91 -21.77 4.03
C ASP A 148 11.50 -22.07 3.47
N ALA A 149 10.63 -22.68 4.28
CA ALA A 149 9.23 -22.92 3.91
C ALA A 149 8.46 -21.62 3.66
N TYR A 150 8.64 -20.61 4.52
CA TYR A 150 8.08 -19.26 4.32
C TYR A 150 8.57 -18.64 3.02
N THR A 151 9.88 -18.65 2.79
CA THR A 151 10.49 -18.04 1.61
C THR A 151 9.99 -18.70 0.33
N LYS A 152 9.93 -20.05 0.32
CA LYS A 152 9.38 -20.80 -0.80
C LYS A 152 7.92 -20.42 -1.08
N ASN A 153 7.07 -20.47 -0.06
CA ASN A 153 5.66 -20.11 -0.18
C ASN A 153 5.47 -18.66 -0.69
N ALA A 154 6.22 -17.71 -0.12
CA ALA A 154 6.15 -16.30 -0.52
C ALA A 154 6.56 -16.09 -1.99
N ASN A 155 7.59 -16.79 -2.46
CA ASN A 155 8.05 -16.71 -3.86
C ASN A 155 7.06 -17.39 -4.82
N ASP A 156 6.50 -18.54 -4.45
CA ASP A 156 5.51 -19.26 -5.27
C ASP A 156 4.22 -18.42 -5.44
N GLN A 157 3.73 -17.83 -4.36
CA GLN A 157 2.58 -16.92 -4.42
C GLN A 157 2.89 -15.66 -5.23
N CYS A 158 4.11 -15.12 -5.13
CA CYS A 158 4.54 -13.96 -5.90
C CYS A 158 4.41 -14.21 -7.41
N ARG A 159 4.69 -15.42 -7.89
CA ARG A 159 4.52 -15.80 -9.31
C ARG A 159 3.09 -15.69 -9.79
N ALA A 160 2.13 -15.92 -8.93
CA ALA A 160 0.71 -15.90 -9.30
C ALA A 160 0.11 -14.47 -9.34
N VAL A 161 0.63 -13.52 -8.56
CA VAL A 161 -0.07 -12.25 -8.29
C VAL A 161 0.77 -10.98 -8.51
N HIS A 162 2.09 -11.07 -8.66
CA HIS A 162 2.95 -9.90 -8.82
C HIS A 162 3.77 -9.93 -10.11
N LEU A 163 3.99 -8.78 -10.72
CA LEU A 163 4.82 -8.66 -11.92
C LEU A 163 6.23 -9.20 -11.69
N ARG A 164 6.84 -8.88 -10.54
CA ARG A 164 8.18 -9.38 -10.20
C ARG A 164 8.26 -10.91 -10.10
N GLY A 165 7.13 -11.58 -9.90
CA GLY A 165 7.06 -13.04 -9.90
C GLY A 165 7.28 -13.65 -11.27
N LEU A 166 7.08 -12.89 -12.34
CA LEU A 166 7.32 -13.28 -13.74
C LEU A 166 8.76 -13.01 -14.20
N LEU A 167 9.57 -12.31 -13.38
CA LEU A 167 10.97 -12.02 -13.69
C LEU A 167 11.86 -13.15 -13.18
N GLU A 168 12.93 -13.45 -13.91
CA GLU A 168 13.94 -14.43 -13.51
C GLU A 168 15.35 -13.84 -13.64
N PHE A 169 16.24 -14.28 -12.75
CA PHE A 169 17.65 -13.88 -12.83
C PHE A 169 18.36 -14.69 -13.92
N ARG A 170 19.17 -14.02 -14.74
CA ARG A 170 19.97 -14.67 -15.79
C ARG A 170 21.28 -15.20 -15.22
N TYR A 171 21.21 -16.26 -14.44
CA TYR A 171 22.41 -16.87 -13.83
C TYR A 171 23.42 -17.38 -14.83
N GLU A 172 22.97 -17.82 -16.03
CA GLU A 172 23.83 -18.38 -17.08
C GLU A 172 24.81 -17.34 -17.65
N THR A 173 24.43 -16.07 -17.61
CA THR A 173 25.26 -14.97 -18.15
C THR A 173 26.01 -14.20 -17.07
N ALA A 174 25.75 -14.53 -15.80
CA ALA A 174 26.36 -13.83 -14.68
C ALA A 174 27.74 -14.43 -14.34
N THR A 175 28.73 -13.59 -14.16
CA THR A 175 30.03 -14.00 -13.60
C THR A 175 29.93 -13.91 -12.07
N ALA A 176 30.14 -15.05 -11.40
CA ALA A 176 30.17 -15.09 -9.94
C ALA A 176 31.34 -14.25 -9.41
N ILE A 177 31.05 -13.43 -8.40
CA ILE A 177 32.07 -12.70 -7.65
C ILE A 177 32.36 -13.39 -6.31
N PRO A 178 33.60 -13.28 -5.78
CA PRO A 178 33.94 -13.81 -4.46
C PRO A 178 33.00 -13.24 -3.37
N ILE A 179 32.69 -14.07 -2.36
CA ILE A 179 31.73 -13.69 -1.29
C ILE A 179 32.18 -12.48 -0.47
N ASP A 180 33.49 -12.27 -0.34
CA ASP A 180 34.11 -11.14 0.34
C ASP A 180 33.95 -9.80 -0.41
N GLN A 181 33.59 -9.86 -1.70
CA GLN A 181 33.25 -8.69 -2.51
C GLN A 181 31.74 -8.38 -2.50
N VAL A 182 30.92 -9.26 -1.92
CA VAL A 182 29.49 -9.01 -1.74
C VAL A 182 29.29 -8.13 -0.52
N GLU A 183 28.47 -7.09 -0.67
CA GLU A 183 28.13 -6.20 0.44
C GLU A 183 27.54 -7.01 1.61
N PRO A 184 28.07 -6.86 2.84
CA PRO A 184 27.65 -7.65 3.97
C PRO A 184 26.24 -7.24 4.43
N TRP A 185 25.48 -8.19 4.97
CA TRP A 185 24.07 -8.00 5.36
C TRP A 185 23.84 -6.82 6.30
N ASN A 186 24.75 -6.54 7.22
CA ASN A 186 24.66 -5.44 8.17
C ASN A 186 24.77 -4.04 7.52
N GLU A 187 25.38 -3.94 6.35
CA GLU A 187 25.37 -2.72 5.54
C GLU A 187 24.09 -2.63 4.70
N ILE A 188 23.63 -3.76 4.14
CA ILE A 188 22.39 -3.81 3.37
C ILE A 188 21.19 -3.37 4.22
N VAL A 189 21.06 -3.89 5.45
CA VAL A 189 19.89 -3.57 6.32
C VAL A 189 19.82 -2.12 6.77
N ARG A 190 20.91 -1.35 6.69
CA ARG A 190 20.90 0.10 6.95
C ARG A 190 20.03 0.86 5.97
N ARG A 191 19.77 0.28 4.81
CA ARG A 191 18.90 0.83 3.76
C ARG A 191 17.45 0.31 3.85
N PHE A 192 17.16 -0.49 4.88
CA PHE A 192 15.81 -0.96 5.17
C PHE A 192 15.04 0.06 5.99
N VAL A 193 13.78 0.25 5.61
CA VAL A 193 12.90 1.26 6.20
C VAL A 193 11.58 0.58 6.57
N THR A 194 10.95 0.96 7.68
CA THR A 194 9.56 0.55 7.89
C THR A 194 8.62 1.34 6.99
N GLY A 195 7.55 0.73 6.52
CA GLY A 195 6.45 1.46 5.92
C GLY A 195 5.90 2.53 6.86
N ALA A 196 5.34 3.59 6.30
CA ALA A 196 4.77 4.71 7.05
C ALA A 196 3.44 4.30 7.73
N MET A 197 3.53 3.63 8.86
CA MET A 197 2.42 3.15 9.67
C MET A 197 2.20 4.08 10.86
N SER A 198 1.13 4.90 10.82
CA SER A 198 0.88 5.93 11.83
C SER A 198 0.37 5.34 13.15
N TYR A 199 0.76 5.98 14.26
CA TYR A 199 0.15 5.71 15.57
C TYR A 199 -1.35 6.03 15.52
N GLY A 200 -2.16 5.04 15.88
CA GLY A 200 -3.60 5.03 15.72
C GLY A 200 -4.09 4.16 14.55
N SER A 201 -3.26 3.90 13.52
CA SER A 201 -3.49 2.80 12.58
C SER A 201 -2.93 1.49 13.14
N ILE A 202 -1.79 1.56 13.84
CA ILE A 202 -1.22 0.49 14.67
C ILE A 202 -1.12 0.98 16.11
N SER A 203 -0.96 0.05 17.06
CA SER A 203 -0.83 0.37 18.48
C SER A 203 0.49 1.04 18.80
N MET A 204 0.61 1.65 19.99
CA MET A 204 1.84 2.28 20.46
C MET A 204 2.97 1.25 20.61
N GLU A 205 2.66 0.07 21.12
CA GLU A 205 3.61 -1.02 21.32
C GLU A 205 4.23 -1.46 19.99
N SER A 206 3.40 -1.68 18.98
CA SER A 206 3.87 -2.05 17.64
C SER A 206 4.73 -0.94 17.03
N HIS A 207 4.27 0.30 17.16
CA HIS A 207 4.96 1.46 16.59
C HIS A 207 6.33 1.70 17.23
N SER A 208 6.41 1.59 18.57
CA SER A 208 7.67 1.76 19.32
C SER A 208 8.61 0.56 19.16
N THR A 209 8.09 -0.68 19.14
CA THR A 209 8.89 -1.88 18.91
C THR A 209 9.57 -1.87 17.55
N LEU A 210 8.86 -1.45 16.50
CA LEU A 210 9.45 -1.27 15.16
C LEU A 210 10.58 -0.23 15.19
N ALA A 211 10.40 0.89 15.89
CA ALA A 211 11.43 1.90 15.99
C ALA A 211 12.68 1.38 16.69
N VAL A 212 12.53 0.71 17.85
CA VAL A 212 13.66 0.09 18.57
C VAL A 212 14.37 -0.94 17.70
N ALA A 213 13.64 -1.81 17.02
CA ALA A 213 14.21 -2.84 16.14
C ALA A 213 15.05 -2.20 15.02
N MET A 214 14.50 -1.20 14.34
CA MET A 214 15.21 -0.52 13.25
C MET A 214 16.42 0.27 13.75
N ASN A 215 16.32 0.94 14.90
CA ASN A 215 17.45 1.63 15.50
C ASN A 215 18.60 0.67 15.85
N ARG A 216 18.29 -0.53 16.38
CA ARG A 216 19.30 -1.57 16.66
C ARG A 216 19.94 -2.13 15.39
N LEU A 217 19.19 -2.25 14.31
CA LEU A 217 19.69 -2.73 13.01
C LEU A 217 20.46 -1.65 12.23
N GLY A 218 20.37 -0.38 12.63
CA GLY A 218 20.90 0.75 11.88
C GLY A 218 20.05 1.14 10.66
N GLY A 219 18.84 0.56 10.52
CA GLY A 219 17.83 0.97 9.54
C GLY A 219 17.00 2.16 10.06
N LYS A 220 15.86 2.42 9.42
CA LYS A 220 15.02 3.58 9.76
C LYS A 220 13.56 3.17 9.97
N SER A 221 12.91 3.69 11.00
CA SER A 221 11.46 3.61 11.15
C SER A 221 10.81 4.94 10.78
N ASN A 222 9.55 4.86 10.29
CA ASN A 222 8.76 5.99 9.83
C ASN A 222 7.54 6.19 10.73
N THR A 223 7.33 7.40 11.21
CA THR A 223 6.19 7.76 12.07
C THR A 223 4.83 7.57 11.39
N GLY A 224 4.78 7.61 10.07
CA GLY A 224 3.52 7.88 9.35
C GLY A 224 2.99 9.28 9.67
N GLU A 225 1.74 9.56 9.28
CA GLU A 225 1.11 10.89 9.39
C GLU A 225 0.53 11.21 10.78
N GLY A 226 0.82 10.39 11.79
CA GLY A 226 0.20 10.51 13.11
C GLY A 226 0.98 11.33 14.14
N GLY A 227 2.13 11.89 13.79
CA GLY A 227 3.02 12.50 14.75
C GLY A 227 3.78 11.47 15.60
N GLU A 228 4.54 11.93 16.54
CA GLU A 228 5.28 11.12 17.53
C GLU A 228 5.42 11.89 18.84
N ASP A 229 5.22 11.20 19.95
CA ASP A 229 5.42 11.81 21.28
C ASP A 229 6.92 12.10 21.50
N ALA A 230 7.24 13.30 21.96
CA ALA A 230 8.61 13.74 22.19
C ALA A 230 9.36 12.85 23.21
N GLU A 231 8.66 12.23 24.16
CA GLU A 231 9.25 11.32 25.14
C GLU A 231 9.90 10.09 24.52
N ARG A 232 9.53 9.72 23.30
CA ARG A 232 10.10 8.59 22.57
C ARG A 232 11.56 8.79 22.15
N SER A 233 12.03 10.03 22.14
CA SER A 233 13.44 10.37 21.86
C SER A 233 14.35 10.17 23.08
N ASN A 234 13.76 9.94 24.27
CA ASN A 234 14.55 9.66 25.46
C ASN A 234 15.26 8.30 25.32
N ILE A 235 16.51 8.28 25.79
CA ILE A 235 17.29 7.04 25.86
C ILE A 235 16.80 6.22 27.05
N LEU A 236 16.44 4.97 26.78
CA LEU A 236 16.02 4.02 27.80
C LEU A 236 17.21 3.51 28.62
N PRO A 237 16.98 2.94 29.83
CA PRO A 237 18.06 2.43 30.69
C PRO A 237 18.98 1.38 30.03
N ASN A 238 18.48 0.67 29.02
CA ASN A 238 19.24 -0.31 28.24
C ASN A 238 19.98 0.29 27.04
N GLY A 239 19.93 1.61 26.86
CA GLY A 239 20.58 2.33 25.76
C GLY A 239 19.73 2.44 24.47
N ASP A 240 18.55 1.84 24.42
CA ASP A 240 17.65 1.94 23.28
C ASP A 240 16.95 3.30 23.22
N THR A 241 16.41 3.63 22.05
CA THR A 241 15.45 4.71 21.88
C THR A 241 14.26 4.23 21.04
N MET A 242 13.08 4.73 21.39
CA MET A 242 11.85 4.47 20.63
C MET A 242 11.60 5.50 19.51
N ARG A 243 12.57 6.39 19.31
CA ARG A 243 12.50 7.46 18.31
C ARG A 243 12.46 6.89 16.89
N SER A 244 11.54 7.36 16.08
CA SER A 244 11.53 7.07 14.65
C SER A 244 12.44 8.04 13.89
N ALA A 245 13.31 7.51 13.04
CA ALA A 245 14.27 8.31 12.27
C ALA A 245 13.59 9.17 11.20
N ILE A 246 12.49 8.66 10.59
CA ILE A 246 11.75 9.36 9.56
C ILE A 246 10.48 9.96 10.16
N LYS A 247 10.33 11.28 10.02
CA LYS A 247 9.15 12.03 10.44
C LYS A 247 8.34 12.42 9.22
N GLN A 248 7.13 11.85 9.09
CA GLN A 248 6.27 12.12 7.94
C GLN A 248 5.44 13.40 8.14
N VAL A 249 5.34 14.19 7.07
CA VAL A 249 4.53 15.42 6.99
C VAL A 249 3.49 15.21 5.90
N ALA A 250 2.23 14.99 6.31
CA ALA A 250 1.11 14.82 5.41
C ALA A 250 0.28 16.12 5.28
N SER A 251 -0.69 16.14 4.39
CA SER A 251 -1.60 17.27 4.22
C SER A 251 -2.28 17.72 5.53
N GLY A 252 -2.70 16.77 6.35
CA GLY A 252 -3.35 17.04 7.65
C GLY A 252 -2.45 17.61 8.73
N ARG A 253 -1.13 17.56 8.58
CA ARG A 253 -0.13 18.10 9.55
C ARG A 253 -0.29 17.61 10.99
N PHE A 254 -0.89 16.44 11.21
CA PHE A 254 -1.15 15.90 12.54
C PHE A 254 0.14 15.64 13.33
N GLY A 255 0.28 16.29 14.49
CA GLY A 255 1.43 16.16 15.36
C GLY A 255 2.71 16.81 14.83
N VAL A 256 2.66 17.60 13.76
CA VAL A 256 3.81 18.31 13.20
C VAL A 256 4.07 19.56 14.02
N THR A 257 5.12 19.50 14.87
CA THR A 257 5.60 20.60 15.69
C THR A 257 7.07 20.92 15.36
N SER A 258 7.57 22.04 15.82
CA SER A 258 8.99 22.38 15.65
C SER A 258 9.92 21.33 16.26
N ASN A 259 9.55 20.77 17.43
CA ASN A 259 10.31 19.68 18.04
C ASN A 259 10.30 18.41 17.19
N TYR A 260 9.14 18.04 16.66
CA TYR A 260 9.00 16.90 15.74
C TYR A 260 9.90 17.04 14.51
N LEU A 261 9.93 18.22 13.89
CA LEU A 261 10.77 18.49 12.73
C LEU A 261 12.26 18.48 13.07
N ALA A 262 12.65 19.09 14.21
CA ALA A 262 14.04 19.18 14.65
C ALA A 262 14.64 17.81 15.01
N ASP A 263 13.80 16.87 15.47
CA ASP A 263 14.21 15.52 15.89
C ASP A 263 14.23 14.48 14.74
N ALA A 264 14.17 14.91 13.51
CA ALA A 264 14.15 14.02 12.35
C ALA A 264 15.55 13.82 11.75
N ASP A 265 15.88 12.58 11.36
CA ASP A 265 17.00 12.30 10.45
C ASP A 265 16.54 12.47 8.99
N GLU A 266 15.24 12.21 8.75
CA GLU A 266 14.59 12.41 7.46
C GLU A 266 13.19 12.99 7.66
N LEU A 267 12.85 14.01 6.88
CA LEU A 267 11.52 14.59 6.80
C LEU A 267 10.87 14.11 5.50
N GLN A 268 9.74 13.41 5.60
CA GLN A 268 9.07 12.85 4.43
C GLN A 268 7.75 13.56 4.14
N ILE A 269 7.68 14.22 2.99
CA ILE A 269 6.44 14.81 2.47
C ILE A 269 5.59 13.70 1.87
N LYS A 270 4.38 13.49 2.40
CA LYS A 270 3.44 12.52 1.87
C LYS A 270 2.50 13.18 0.87
N MET A 271 2.68 12.92 -0.43
CA MET A 271 1.75 13.39 -1.46
C MET A 271 0.49 12.52 -1.53
N ALA A 272 0.65 11.19 -1.53
CA ALA A 272 -0.43 10.22 -1.61
C ALA A 272 -0.04 8.87 -1.00
N GLN A 273 -0.94 7.88 -1.03
CA GLN A 273 -0.69 6.49 -0.62
C GLN A 273 -0.94 5.54 -1.79
N GLY A 274 -0.04 4.59 -2.02
CA GLY A 274 -0.16 3.61 -3.09
C GLY A 274 -1.42 2.74 -3.01
N ALA A 275 -1.83 2.36 -1.81
CA ALA A 275 -3.02 1.53 -1.58
C ALA A 275 -4.37 2.26 -1.79
N LYS A 276 -4.38 3.58 -1.82
CA LYS A 276 -5.59 4.40 -2.01
C LYS A 276 -5.29 5.77 -2.62
N PRO A 277 -4.73 5.80 -3.84
CA PRO A 277 -4.53 7.07 -4.53
C PRO A 277 -5.86 7.79 -4.69
N GLY A 278 -5.85 9.11 -4.51
CA GLY A 278 -7.06 9.93 -4.58
C GLY A 278 -7.96 9.92 -3.33
N GLU A 279 -7.79 9.00 -2.37
CA GLU A 279 -8.62 8.99 -1.13
C GLU A 279 -7.98 9.76 0.04
N GLY A 280 -6.66 9.74 0.14
CA GLY A 280 -5.92 10.34 1.24
C GLY A 280 -5.95 9.57 2.54
N GLY A 281 -5.46 10.20 3.60
CA GLY A 281 -5.43 9.67 4.96
C GLY A 281 -6.73 9.93 5.71
N GLU A 282 -7.15 8.95 6.51
CA GLU A 282 -8.32 9.07 7.39
C GLU A 282 -8.06 8.26 8.66
N LEU A 283 -8.47 8.78 9.80
CA LEU A 283 -8.62 8.02 11.04
C LEU A 283 -10.03 8.26 11.59
N PRO A 284 -10.91 7.25 11.60
CA PRO A 284 -12.28 7.40 12.11
C PRO A 284 -12.30 7.79 13.58
N GLY A 285 -13.28 8.61 13.98
CA GLY A 285 -13.39 9.17 15.34
C GLY A 285 -13.34 8.10 16.45
N HIS A 286 -13.99 6.94 16.24
CA HIS A 286 -13.97 5.85 17.24
C HIS A 286 -12.58 5.24 17.48
N LYS A 287 -11.59 5.51 16.61
CA LYS A 287 -10.18 5.13 16.78
C LYS A 287 -9.33 6.23 17.40
N VAL A 288 -9.85 7.45 17.53
CA VAL A 288 -9.12 8.60 18.09
C VAL A 288 -9.28 8.59 19.61
N SER A 289 -8.42 7.84 20.30
CA SER A 289 -8.33 7.82 21.76
C SER A 289 -7.70 9.12 22.29
N THR A 290 -7.74 9.32 23.61
CA THR A 290 -7.14 10.50 24.27
C THR A 290 -5.62 10.59 23.99
N SER A 291 -4.90 9.45 24.01
CA SER A 291 -3.47 9.40 23.73
C SER A 291 -3.16 9.75 22.27
N ILE A 292 -3.94 9.22 21.32
CA ILE A 292 -3.81 9.53 19.90
C ILE A 292 -4.12 11.01 19.64
N ALA A 293 -5.21 11.53 20.24
CA ALA A 293 -5.58 12.93 20.11
C ALA A 293 -4.48 13.86 20.61
N ARG A 294 -3.84 13.54 21.76
CA ARG A 294 -2.72 14.28 22.29
C ARG A 294 -1.53 14.30 21.32
N THR A 295 -1.11 13.15 20.82
CA THR A 295 0.01 13.02 19.89
C THR A 295 -0.25 13.72 18.55
N ARG A 296 -1.48 13.72 18.09
CA ARG A 296 -1.89 14.37 16.83
C ARG A 296 -2.28 15.84 16.97
N HIS A 297 -2.27 16.37 18.19
CA HIS A 297 -2.78 17.72 18.50
C HIS A 297 -4.21 17.94 17.99
N SER A 298 -5.09 17.01 18.32
CA SER A 298 -6.50 16.95 17.86
C SER A 298 -7.46 16.65 19.01
N THR A 299 -8.74 16.47 18.70
CA THR A 299 -9.80 16.22 19.69
C THR A 299 -10.17 14.74 19.73
N THR A 300 -10.26 14.16 20.92
CA THR A 300 -10.71 12.78 21.15
C THR A 300 -12.08 12.53 20.54
N GLY A 301 -12.26 11.40 19.87
CA GLY A 301 -13.53 10.97 19.28
C GLY A 301 -13.90 11.67 17.97
N VAL A 302 -13.13 12.65 17.51
CA VAL A 302 -13.36 13.34 16.24
C VAL A 302 -12.54 12.70 15.14
N GLY A 303 -13.17 12.39 13.99
CA GLY A 303 -12.50 11.83 12.81
C GLY A 303 -11.47 12.80 12.23
N LEU A 304 -10.35 12.26 11.79
CA LEU A 304 -9.23 13.03 11.24
C LEU A 304 -9.07 12.71 9.76
N ILE A 305 -9.01 13.74 8.91
CA ILE A 305 -8.89 13.62 7.46
C ILE A 305 -7.62 14.34 7.01
N SER A 306 -6.84 13.66 6.17
CA SER A 306 -5.65 14.19 5.51
C SER A 306 -5.83 14.00 4.01
N PRO A 307 -6.37 15.01 3.29
CA PRO A 307 -6.71 14.86 1.87
C PRO A 307 -5.47 14.70 0.98
N PRO A 308 -5.57 13.99 -0.15
CA PRO A 308 -4.58 13.93 -1.19
C PRO A 308 -4.98 14.88 -2.35
N PRO A 309 -4.04 15.40 -3.10
CA PRO A 309 -2.65 15.66 -2.69
C PRO A 309 -2.62 16.61 -1.51
N HIS A 310 -1.44 17.03 -1.06
CA HIS A 310 -1.35 18.15 -0.12
C HIS A 310 -2.24 19.29 -0.60
N HIS A 311 -3.21 19.73 0.18
CA HIS A 311 -4.21 20.73 -0.23
C HIS A 311 -3.66 22.13 -0.48
N ASP A 312 -2.40 22.37 -0.14
CA ASP A 312 -1.63 23.59 -0.36
C ASP A 312 -0.51 23.44 -1.42
N ILE A 313 -0.45 22.30 -2.10
CA ILE A 313 0.54 22.00 -3.16
C ILE A 313 -0.21 21.68 -4.44
N TYR A 314 -0.11 22.56 -5.43
CA TYR A 314 -0.76 22.45 -6.73
C TYR A 314 0.22 22.42 -7.91
N SER A 315 1.53 22.60 -7.62
CA SER A 315 2.60 22.59 -8.61
C SER A 315 3.91 22.07 -8.01
N ILE A 316 4.88 21.79 -8.87
CA ILE A 316 6.26 21.47 -8.45
C ILE A 316 6.90 22.64 -7.70
N GLU A 317 6.54 23.88 -8.05
CA GLU A 317 7.03 25.08 -7.39
C GLU A 317 6.55 25.17 -5.95
N ASP A 318 5.27 24.87 -5.70
CA ASP A 318 4.73 24.80 -4.33
C ASP A 318 5.41 23.69 -3.51
N LEU A 319 5.64 22.53 -4.12
CA LEU A 319 6.39 21.45 -3.48
C LEU A 319 7.82 21.85 -3.16
N LYS A 320 8.49 22.57 -4.08
CA LYS A 320 9.84 23.11 -3.87
C LYS A 320 9.87 24.08 -2.68
N GLN A 321 8.84 24.90 -2.51
CA GLN A 321 8.70 25.79 -1.35
C GLN A 321 8.64 24.97 -0.06
N LEU A 322 7.80 23.95 0.01
CA LEU A 322 7.70 23.08 1.20
C LEU A 322 9.02 22.33 1.48
N ILE A 323 9.70 21.82 0.45
CA ILE A 323 11.02 21.19 0.59
C ILE A 323 12.02 22.18 1.21
N TYR A 324 12.02 23.42 0.72
CA TYR A 324 12.89 24.47 1.24
C TYR A 324 12.58 24.81 2.71
N ASP A 325 11.32 24.97 3.05
CA ASP A 325 10.87 25.29 4.41
C ASP A 325 11.26 24.19 5.41
N LEU A 326 11.11 22.92 5.00
CA LEU A 326 11.54 21.78 5.82
C LEU A 326 13.06 21.72 5.98
N LYS A 327 13.84 22.03 4.94
CA LYS A 327 15.31 22.15 5.05
C LYS A 327 15.74 23.31 5.95
N CYS A 328 15.00 24.41 5.96
CA CYS A 328 15.23 25.51 6.88
C CYS A 328 14.89 25.13 8.33
N SER A 329 13.81 24.34 8.53
CA SER A 329 13.41 23.86 9.86
C SER A 329 14.38 22.86 10.45
N ASN A 330 14.99 22.00 9.63
CA ASN A 330 16.02 21.05 10.04
C ASN A 330 17.06 20.86 8.92
N PRO A 331 18.13 21.68 8.90
CA PRO A 331 19.15 21.61 7.85
C PRO A 331 19.96 20.30 7.82
N ARG A 332 19.91 19.50 8.89
CA ARG A 332 20.65 18.22 8.99
C ARG A 332 19.86 17.06 8.40
N SER A 333 18.51 17.15 8.35
CA SER A 333 17.69 16.09 7.83
C SER A 333 17.69 16.09 6.32
N ARG A 334 17.64 14.91 5.72
CA ARG A 334 17.31 14.82 4.31
C ARG A 334 15.79 15.00 4.12
N VAL A 335 15.37 15.56 3.00
CA VAL A 335 13.96 15.73 2.66
C VAL A 335 13.57 14.73 1.60
N SER A 336 12.59 13.91 1.96
CA SER A 336 12.01 12.84 1.14
C SER A 336 10.64 13.26 0.61
N VAL A 337 10.30 12.81 -0.60
CA VAL A 337 8.94 12.95 -1.15
C VAL A 337 8.39 11.56 -1.47
N LYS A 338 7.24 11.23 -0.87
CA LYS A 338 6.52 9.99 -1.15
C LYS A 338 5.54 10.21 -2.29
N LEU A 339 5.79 9.50 -3.39
CA LEU A 339 4.94 9.39 -4.57
C LEU A 339 4.31 8.00 -4.63
N VAL A 340 3.36 7.82 -5.53
CA VAL A 340 2.72 6.53 -5.78
C VAL A 340 3.01 6.04 -7.19
N SER A 341 3.00 4.72 -7.38
CA SER A 341 3.15 4.12 -8.69
C SER A 341 1.90 4.42 -9.54
N GLU A 342 2.09 5.26 -10.54
CA GLU A 342 1.07 5.64 -11.52
C GLU A 342 1.74 6.02 -12.85
N VAL A 343 0.98 6.10 -13.93
CA VAL A 343 1.50 6.57 -15.23
C VAL A 343 1.94 8.02 -15.09
N GLY A 344 3.17 8.33 -15.55
CA GLY A 344 3.73 9.68 -15.49
C GLY A 344 4.47 9.99 -14.19
N VAL A 345 4.55 9.06 -13.23
CA VAL A 345 5.28 9.26 -11.98
C VAL A 345 6.75 9.62 -12.21
N GLY A 346 7.37 9.13 -13.28
CA GLY A 346 8.74 9.48 -13.66
C GLY A 346 8.92 10.97 -13.97
N ILE A 347 7.92 11.59 -14.59
CA ILE A 347 7.92 13.04 -14.86
C ILE A 347 7.80 13.82 -13.55
N VAL A 348 6.89 13.40 -12.68
CA VAL A 348 6.72 13.98 -11.33
C VAL A 348 8.01 13.85 -10.53
N ALA A 349 8.64 12.67 -10.53
CA ALA A 349 9.92 12.41 -9.84
C ALA A 349 11.06 13.30 -10.37
N SER A 350 11.10 13.56 -11.68
CA SER A 350 12.05 14.50 -12.28
C SER A 350 11.83 15.93 -11.77
N GLY A 351 10.58 16.35 -11.64
CA GLY A 351 10.22 17.62 -11.01
C GLY A 351 10.67 17.70 -9.55
N VAL A 352 10.42 16.64 -8.77
CA VAL A 352 10.83 16.51 -7.36
C VAL A 352 12.36 16.59 -7.21
N ALA A 353 13.12 15.89 -8.07
CA ALA A 353 14.58 15.97 -8.08
C ALA A 353 15.07 17.39 -8.40
N LYS A 354 14.46 18.08 -9.39
CA LYS A 354 14.75 19.48 -9.69
C LYS A 354 14.36 20.43 -8.56
N ALA A 355 13.33 20.11 -7.79
CA ALA A 355 12.93 20.83 -6.58
C ALA A 355 13.88 20.64 -5.40
N LYS A 356 14.96 19.86 -5.56
CA LYS A 356 16.02 19.59 -4.57
C LYS A 356 15.57 18.72 -3.37
N ALA A 357 14.66 17.80 -3.58
CA ALA A 357 14.49 16.69 -2.67
C ALA A 357 15.76 15.80 -2.68
N ASP A 358 16.06 15.17 -1.57
CA ASP A 358 17.22 14.28 -1.41
C ASP A 358 16.84 12.83 -1.70
N HIS A 359 15.55 12.52 -1.54
CA HIS A 359 15.04 11.15 -1.60
C HIS A 359 13.62 11.11 -2.18
N ILE A 360 13.31 10.04 -2.92
CA ILE A 360 11.99 9.78 -3.49
C ILE A 360 11.57 8.35 -3.14
N LEU A 361 10.39 8.21 -2.53
CA LEU A 361 9.76 6.91 -2.32
C LEU A 361 8.67 6.70 -3.38
N ILE A 362 8.75 5.58 -4.11
CA ILE A 362 7.70 5.10 -5.02
C ILE A 362 6.94 3.98 -4.33
N SER A 363 5.71 4.25 -3.94
CA SER A 363 4.86 3.33 -3.19
C SER A 363 3.91 2.56 -4.10
N GLY A 364 3.88 1.23 -3.98
CA GLY A 364 2.95 0.37 -4.72
C GLY A 364 1.58 0.25 -4.06
N HIS A 365 0.63 -0.41 -4.74
CA HIS A 365 -0.75 -0.60 -4.28
C HIS A 365 -0.88 -1.55 -3.08
N ASP A 366 0.06 -2.44 -2.87
CA ASP A 366 0.02 -3.51 -1.85
C ASP A 366 0.24 -3.02 -0.40
N GLY A 367 0.03 -1.75 -0.14
CA GLY A 367 0.13 -1.16 1.20
C GLY A 367 -1.10 -1.45 2.05
N GLY A 368 -0.90 -1.69 3.35
CA GLY A 368 -1.98 -1.72 4.33
C GLY A 368 -2.54 -0.31 4.59
N THR A 369 -3.82 -0.24 4.99
CA THR A 369 -4.44 1.02 5.40
C THR A 369 -5.37 0.79 6.59
N GLY A 370 -5.28 1.68 7.60
CA GLY A 370 -6.08 1.59 8.81
C GLY A 370 -7.57 1.94 8.62
N ALA A 371 -7.96 2.54 7.48
CA ALA A 371 -9.28 3.11 7.28
C ALA A 371 -9.80 3.07 5.84
N SER A 372 -9.11 2.38 4.92
CA SER A 372 -9.60 2.29 3.54
C SER A 372 -10.83 1.41 3.45
N ARG A 373 -11.77 1.79 2.59
CA ARG A 373 -12.90 0.95 2.22
C ARG A 373 -12.44 -0.19 1.32
N TRP A 374 -13.20 -1.29 1.31
CA TRP A 374 -12.90 -2.49 0.54
C TRP A 374 -12.64 -2.21 -0.95
N THR A 375 -13.47 -1.37 -1.57
CA THR A 375 -13.31 -0.97 -2.98
C THR A 375 -11.97 -0.30 -3.27
N GLY A 376 -11.45 0.52 -2.35
CA GLY A 376 -10.12 1.13 -2.48
C GLY A 376 -9.01 0.09 -2.38
N ILE A 377 -9.10 -0.83 -1.41
CA ILE A 377 -8.11 -1.89 -1.22
C ILE A 377 -8.03 -2.81 -2.45
N LYS A 378 -9.18 -3.16 -3.03
CA LYS A 378 -9.25 -4.14 -4.12
C LYS A 378 -8.92 -3.55 -5.50
N TYR A 379 -9.31 -2.31 -5.77
CA TYR A 379 -9.33 -1.78 -7.14
C TYR A 379 -8.50 -0.52 -7.37
N ALA A 380 -7.80 -0.01 -6.36
CA ALA A 380 -7.01 1.21 -6.51
C ALA A 380 -5.50 0.92 -6.44
N GLY A 381 -4.72 1.73 -7.16
CA GLY A 381 -3.27 1.70 -7.16
C GLY A 381 -2.67 0.72 -8.17
N LEU A 382 -1.38 0.86 -8.40
CA LEU A 382 -0.59 0.10 -9.37
C LEU A 382 0.61 -0.58 -8.70
N PRO A 383 1.15 -1.65 -9.30
CA PRO A 383 2.36 -2.31 -8.81
C PRO A 383 3.55 -1.34 -8.77
N TRP A 384 4.36 -1.41 -7.70
CA TRP A 384 5.55 -0.57 -7.56
C TRP A 384 6.58 -0.81 -8.66
N GLU A 385 6.63 -1.99 -9.23
CA GLU A 385 7.56 -2.38 -10.30
C GLU A 385 7.46 -1.43 -11.50
N LEU A 386 6.25 -1.03 -11.87
CA LEU A 386 6.02 -0.11 -12.98
C LEU A 386 6.47 1.31 -12.65
N GLY A 387 6.05 1.82 -11.49
CA GLY A 387 6.40 3.18 -11.09
C GLY A 387 7.89 3.34 -10.80
N LEU A 388 8.53 2.33 -10.20
CA LEU A 388 9.96 2.34 -9.94
C LEU A 388 10.77 2.35 -11.25
N ALA A 389 10.46 1.44 -12.18
CA ALA A 389 11.15 1.34 -13.45
C ALA A 389 10.99 2.61 -14.28
N GLU A 390 9.79 3.17 -14.35
CA GLU A 390 9.52 4.46 -15.03
C GLU A 390 10.33 5.59 -14.38
N THR A 391 10.30 5.68 -13.05
CA THR A 391 11.03 6.71 -12.31
C THR A 391 12.54 6.60 -12.56
N HIS A 392 13.10 5.41 -12.43
CA HIS A 392 14.53 5.18 -12.64
C HIS A 392 14.96 5.58 -14.06
N GLN A 393 14.25 5.08 -15.09
CA GLN A 393 14.56 5.38 -16.48
C GLN A 393 14.42 6.88 -16.80
N THR A 394 13.36 7.53 -16.31
CA THR A 394 13.13 8.95 -16.56
C THR A 394 14.20 9.80 -15.88
N LEU A 395 14.60 9.47 -14.65
CA LEU A 395 15.69 10.18 -13.97
C LEU A 395 17.04 9.99 -14.67
N VAL A 396 17.33 8.79 -15.21
CA VAL A 396 18.55 8.54 -16.01
C VAL A 396 18.54 9.35 -17.29
N LEU A 397 17.44 9.33 -18.04
CA LEU A 397 17.29 10.07 -19.31
C LEU A 397 17.45 11.59 -19.15
N ASN A 398 17.21 12.12 -17.95
CA ASN A 398 17.29 13.55 -17.64
C ASN A 398 18.54 13.93 -16.83
N ASP A 399 19.52 13.04 -16.66
CA ASP A 399 20.73 13.25 -15.82
C ASP A 399 20.41 13.66 -14.37
N LEU A 400 19.32 13.15 -13.83
CA LEU A 400 18.84 13.47 -12.47
C LEU A 400 19.05 12.29 -11.49
N ARG A 401 19.32 11.08 -12.01
CA ARG A 401 19.36 9.86 -11.17
C ARG A 401 20.37 9.95 -10.01
N GLY A 402 21.53 10.53 -10.25
CA GLY A 402 22.57 10.71 -9.25
C GLY A 402 22.29 11.81 -8.21
N ARG A 403 21.16 12.53 -8.32
CA ARG A 403 20.81 13.61 -7.40
C ARG A 403 19.89 13.20 -6.26
N VAL A 404 19.25 12.06 -6.38
CA VAL A 404 18.25 11.57 -5.42
C VAL A 404 18.44 10.08 -5.17
N THR A 405 18.22 9.67 -3.92
CA THR A 405 18.07 8.25 -3.56
C THR A 405 16.65 7.81 -3.87
N VAL A 406 16.46 6.63 -4.45
CA VAL A 406 15.14 6.08 -4.79
C VAL A 406 14.82 4.89 -3.91
N GLN A 407 13.68 4.95 -3.26
CA GLN A 407 13.12 3.87 -2.43
C GLN A 407 11.86 3.31 -3.05
N THR A 408 11.57 2.04 -2.78
CA THR A 408 10.25 1.44 -3.07
C THR A 408 9.69 0.70 -1.88
N ASP A 409 8.35 0.60 -1.82
CA ASP A 409 7.61 -0.25 -0.89
C ASP A 409 6.36 -0.87 -1.56
N GLY A 410 5.82 -1.91 -0.95
CA GLY A 410 4.64 -2.64 -1.41
C GLY A 410 4.87 -4.15 -1.38
N GLN A 411 4.61 -4.79 -0.23
CA GLN A 411 4.72 -6.25 -0.04
C GLN A 411 6.09 -6.85 -0.43
N LEU A 412 7.17 -6.17 -0.09
CA LEU A 412 8.49 -6.79 -0.11
C LEU A 412 8.57 -7.81 1.05
N ARG A 413 8.85 -9.07 0.75
CA ARG A 413 8.76 -10.18 1.71
C ARG A 413 10.02 -11.02 1.82
N THR A 414 10.79 -11.12 0.74
CA THR A 414 11.98 -11.97 0.65
C THR A 414 13.16 -11.22 0.05
N GLY A 415 14.37 -11.78 0.21
CA GLY A 415 15.57 -11.23 -0.42
C GLY A 415 15.48 -11.17 -1.95
N ARG A 416 14.69 -12.08 -2.57
CA ARG A 416 14.41 -12.03 -4.00
C ARG A 416 13.68 -10.74 -4.40
N ASP A 417 12.69 -10.31 -3.63
CA ASP A 417 11.98 -9.05 -3.88
C ASP A 417 12.92 -7.86 -3.81
N VAL A 418 13.82 -7.84 -2.80
CA VAL A 418 14.83 -6.78 -2.63
C VAL A 418 15.79 -6.74 -3.82
N ALA A 419 16.30 -7.88 -4.26
CA ALA A 419 17.22 -7.96 -5.39
C ALA A 419 16.56 -7.47 -6.70
N ILE A 420 15.31 -7.85 -6.95
CA ILE A 420 14.57 -7.38 -8.13
C ILE A 420 14.35 -5.86 -8.05
N ALA A 421 13.95 -5.35 -6.88
CA ALA A 421 13.75 -3.91 -6.70
C ALA A 421 15.06 -3.13 -6.91
N CYS A 422 16.20 -3.67 -6.47
CA CYS A 422 17.53 -3.11 -6.72
C CYS A 422 17.82 -3.04 -8.23
N LEU A 423 17.58 -4.14 -8.96
CA LEU A 423 17.79 -4.19 -10.42
C LEU A 423 16.87 -3.23 -11.18
N LEU A 424 15.67 -2.94 -10.65
CA LEU A 424 14.74 -1.96 -11.21
C LEU A 424 15.06 -0.50 -10.81
N GLY A 425 16.07 -0.30 -9.94
CA GLY A 425 16.60 1.02 -9.62
C GLY A 425 16.39 1.51 -8.18
N ALA A 426 15.89 0.69 -7.26
CA ALA A 426 15.78 1.05 -5.86
C ALA A 426 17.14 0.94 -5.12
N GLU A 427 17.39 1.87 -4.22
CA GLU A 427 18.55 1.90 -3.32
C GLU A 427 18.14 1.70 -1.86
N GLU A 428 16.87 1.96 -1.53
CA GLU A 428 16.28 1.72 -0.21
C GLU A 428 14.96 0.94 -0.36
N TRP A 429 14.59 0.18 0.68
CA TRP A 429 13.45 -0.75 0.62
C TRP A 429 12.58 -0.63 1.86
N GLY A 430 11.27 -0.50 1.63
CA GLY A 430 10.28 -0.36 2.70
C GLY A 430 9.52 -1.65 3.00
N PHE A 431 9.40 -1.99 4.29
CA PHE A 431 8.70 -3.19 4.79
C PHE A 431 7.64 -2.79 5.81
N ALA A 432 6.43 -3.31 5.66
CA ALA A 432 5.35 -3.07 6.62
C ALA A 432 4.75 -4.38 7.16
N THR A 433 4.19 -5.21 6.30
CA THR A 433 3.45 -6.42 6.71
C THR A 433 4.36 -7.50 7.27
N ALA A 434 5.50 -7.77 6.64
CA ALA A 434 6.42 -8.82 7.10
C ALA A 434 6.94 -8.59 8.52
N PRO A 435 7.45 -7.39 8.90
CA PRO A 435 7.83 -7.14 10.29
C PRO A 435 6.65 -7.19 11.26
N LEU A 436 5.44 -6.77 10.88
CA LEU A 436 4.26 -6.94 11.74
C LEU A 436 3.93 -8.42 11.98
N ILE A 437 4.00 -9.27 10.96
CA ILE A 437 3.82 -10.72 11.11
C ILE A 437 4.89 -11.31 12.03
N ALA A 438 6.15 -10.92 11.84
CA ALA A 438 7.25 -11.35 12.72
C ALA A 438 7.01 -10.98 14.19
N MET A 439 6.34 -9.86 14.47
CA MET A 439 5.94 -9.45 15.82
C MET A 439 4.69 -10.16 16.35
N GLY A 440 4.02 -11.00 15.57
CA GLY A 440 2.85 -11.78 16.01
C GLY A 440 1.52 -11.40 15.33
N CYS A 441 1.51 -10.54 14.31
CA CYS A 441 0.29 -10.21 13.59
C CYS A 441 -0.28 -11.43 12.84
N ILE A 442 -1.57 -11.71 13.04
CA ILE A 442 -2.32 -12.79 12.38
C ILE A 442 -3.37 -12.25 11.40
N MET A 443 -3.20 -11.04 10.91
CA MET A 443 -4.06 -10.39 9.91
C MET A 443 -5.53 -10.20 10.32
N MET A 444 -5.84 -10.06 11.62
CA MET A 444 -7.19 -9.81 12.14
C MET A 444 -7.77 -8.43 11.79
N ARG A 445 -6.98 -7.54 11.20
CA ARG A 445 -7.39 -6.16 10.85
C ARG A 445 -7.85 -5.31 12.07
N LYS A 446 -7.33 -5.60 13.26
CA LYS A 446 -7.58 -4.87 14.51
C LYS A 446 -6.34 -4.15 15.03
N CYS A 447 -5.42 -3.75 14.14
CA CYS A 447 -4.09 -3.23 14.44
C CYS A 447 -4.05 -2.00 15.36
N HIS A 448 -5.15 -1.24 15.44
CA HIS A 448 -5.29 -0.04 16.29
C HIS A 448 -5.57 -0.37 17.77
N ARG A 449 -5.89 -1.61 18.11
CA ARG A 449 -6.18 -1.99 19.49
C ARG A 449 -4.89 -2.35 20.22
N GLU A 450 -4.70 -1.75 21.38
CA GLU A 450 -3.76 -2.20 22.40
C GLU A 450 -4.17 -3.63 22.76
N PHE A 451 -3.27 -4.58 22.92
CA PHE A 451 -3.50 -6.00 23.26
C PHE A 451 -3.82 -7.01 22.13
N VAL A 452 -3.69 -6.64 20.86
CA VAL A 452 -3.94 -7.61 19.76
C VAL A 452 -2.65 -8.28 19.25
N LEU A 453 -1.48 -7.85 19.72
CA LEU A 453 -0.16 -8.36 19.28
C LEU A 453 0.58 -9.14 20.38
N ILE A 454 -0.13 -9.73 21.35
CA ILE A 454 0.48 -10.61 22.35
C ILE A 454 0.04 -12.04 22.11
#